data_f933b24703ebfde4f820b03a9ff53f1a
#
_entry.id   f933b24703ebfde4f820b03a9ff53f1a
#
_cell.length_a   1.000
_cell.length_b   1.000
_cell.length_c   1.000
_cell.angle_alpha   90.00
_cell.angle_beta   90.00
_cell.angle_gamma   90.00
#
_symmetry.space_group_name_H-M   'P 1'
#
loop_
_entity.id
_entity.type
_entity.pdbx_description
1 polymer ?
#
loop_
_entity_poly.entity_id
_entity_poly.type
_entity_poly.pdbx_seq_one_letter_code
_entity_poly.pdbx_strand_id
1 'polypeptide(L)'
;MPEYTRFVQNKEGTMNRIAESELIINNRGAVYHLNLRPEELAPTVITVGDPDRVQEVSKHFDSIEGKYQHREFVTHTGRIGKKRISVVSTGIGTDNIDIVLNELDALVNIDFTARTVKQELTKLTIVRVGTSGSLQADIPVDSFVASTHGLGVDNLLNFYRQENNDEDLHILKAFTAHTQLTGGMAAPYIAGAGAAVLKHFVEGFYHGITVTCPGFYGPQGRVLRLGLVNPDFIDLLTAFRFGNHRITNFEMETSGIYGIGKLLGHHCLSLSAIVANRVKKEFSKDSAAAIEQLIVKTLEILAMN
;
A
#
# COMPACT_ATOMS: atom_id res chain seq x y z
N MET A 1 -1.60 -2.85 29.52
CA MET A 1 -1.47 -3.73 28.35
C MET A 1 -2.26 -3.08 27.21
N PRO A 2 -1.74 -2.95 26.00
CA PRO A 2 -2.49 -2.41 24.85
C PRO A 2 -3.75 -3.25 24.66
N GLU A 3 -4.87 -2.61 24.27
CA GLU A 3 -6.16 -3.29 24.02
C GLU A 3 -6.08 -4.44 23.00
N TYR A 4 -5.11 -4.40 22.10
CA TYR A 4 -4.79 -5.45 21.13
C TYR A 4 -4.59 -6.83 21.79
N THR A 5 -3.94 -6.88 22.97
CA THR A 5 -3.67 -8.13 23.69
C THR A 5 -4.95 -8.85 24.14
N ARG A 6 -6.06 -8.12 24.31
CA ARG A 6 -7.35 -8.69 24.76
C ARG A 6 -8.07 -9.55 23.70
N PHE A 7 -7.76 -9.38 22.41
CA PHE A 7 -8.39 -10.17 21.34
C PHE A 7 -7.61 -11.44 20.99
N VAL A 8 -6.32 -11.47 21.32
CA VAL A 8 -5.42 -12.57 21.01
C VAL A 8 -5.33 -13.56 22.17
N GLN A 9 -5.70 -13.15 23.38
CA GLN A 9 -5.70 -14.00 24.58
C GLN A 9 -7.12 -14.36 25.01
N ASN A 10 -7.32 -15.61 25.44
CA ASN A 10 -8.54 -16.03 26.10
C ASN A 10 -8.61 -15.47 27.54
N LYS A 11 -9.74 -15.75 28.25
CA LYS A 11 -9.94 -15.31 29.64
C LYS A 11 -8.88 -15.83 30.63
N GLU A 12 -8.13 -16.84 30.23
CA GLU A 12 -7.07 -17.49 31.03
C GLU A 12 -5.66 -16.96 30.66
N GLY A 13 -5.56 -15.96 29.73
CA GLY A 13 -4.29 -15.39 29.30
C GLY A 13 -3.51 -16.22 28.28
N THR A 14 -4.09 -17.32 27.78
CA THR A 14 -3.49 -18.14 26.71
C THR A 14 -3.84 -17.55 25.34
N MET A 15 -2.91 -17.68 24.37
CA MET A 15 -3.13 -17.20 22.99
C MET A 15 -4.26 -18.01 22.34
N ASN A 16 -5.21 -17.29 21.74
CA ASN A 16 -6.31 -17.94 21.01
C ASN A 16 -5.76 -18.66 19.77
N ARG A 17 -6.13 -19.93 19.62
CA ARG A 17 -5.84 -20.68 18.40
C ARG A 17 -6.70 -20.16 17.25
N ILE A 18 -6.07 -19.79 16.14
CA ILE A 18 -6.73 -19.31 14.92
C ILE A 18 -7.35 -20.52 14.20
N ALA A 19 -8.64 -20.44 13.90
CA ALA A 19 -9.37 -21.51 13.22
C ALA A 19 -8.88 -21.70 11.77
N GLU A 20 -9.17 -22.89 11.21
CA GLU A 20 -8.73 -23.22 9.84
C GLU A 20 -9.45 -22.38 8.77
N SER A 21 -10.67 -21.94 9.05
CA SER A 21 -11.42 -21.03 8.20
C SER A 21 -10.90 -19.59 8.20
N GLU A 22 -10.16 -19.19 9.26
CA GLU A 22 -9.61 -17.84 9.41
C GLU A 22 -8.20 -17.71 8.79
N LEU A 23 -7.34 -18.70 9.04
CA LEU A 23 -6.02 -18.83 8.44
C LEU A 23 -5.97 -20.11 7.60
N ILE A 24 -6.13 -19.97 6.30
CA ILE A 24 -6.10 -21.10 5.37
C ILE A 24 -4.65 -21.37 5.00
N ILE A 25 -4.19 -22.58 5.31
CA ILE A 25 -2.86 -23.07 4.93
C ILE A 25 -3.05 -24.23 3.95
N ASN A 26 -2.42 -24.15 2.79
CA ASN A 26 -2.54 -25.17 1.76
C ASN A 26 -1.66 -26.40 2.04
N ASN A 27 -1.77 -27.44 1.20
CA ASN A 27 -1.03 -28.70 1.36
C ASN A 27 0.49 -28.55 1.29
N ARG A 28 1.00 -27.41 0.82
CA ARG A 28 2.42 -27.04 0.78
C ARG A 28 2.89 -26.43 2.11
N GLY A 29 1.99 -26.18 3.05
CA GLY A 29 2.26 -25.42 4.27
C GLY A 29 2.39 -23.91 4.03
N ALA A 30 1.82 -23.40 2.93
CA ALA A 30 1.85 -22.03 2.52
C ALA A 30 0.51 -21.32 2.76
N VAL A 31 0.51 -20.01 2.93
CA VAL A 31 -0.71 -19.19 2.95
C VAL A 31 -1.47 -19.31 1.62
N TYR A 32 -2.77 -19.12 1.67
CA TYR A 32 -3.66 -19.55 0.59
C TYR A 32 -3.51 -18.75 -0.71
N HIS A 33 -3.48 -17.41 -0.61
CA HIS A 33 -3.47 -16.58 -1.81
C HIS A 33 -2.05 -16.35 -2.33
N LEU A 34 -1.11 -15.95 -1.48
CA LEU A 34 0.27 -15.71 -1.90
C LEU A 34 1.05 -16.99 -2.21
N ASN A 35 0.57 -18.13 -1.72
CA ASN A 35 1.23 -19.44 -1.86
C ASN A 35 2.70 -19.41 -1.37
N LEU A 36 2.96 -18.66 -0.30
CA LEU A 36 4.27 -18.52 0.34
C LEU A 36 4.29 -19.22 1.68
N ARG A 37 5.46 -19.78 2.03
CA ARG A 37 5.80 -20.25 3.37
C ARG A 37 6.62 -19.17 4.09
N PRO A 38 6.68 -19.18 5.43
CA PRO A 38 7.42 -18.20 6.22
C PRO A 38 8.87 -17.97 5.76
N GLU A 39 9.62 -19.02 5.46
CA GLU A 39 11.01 -18.96 5.04
C GLU A 39 11.21 -18.39 3.62
N GLU A 40 10.15 -18.34 2.83
CA GLU A 40 10.18 -17.87 1.45
C GLU A 40 10.04 -16.35 1.33
N LEU A 41 9.63 -15.66 2.40
CA LEU A 41 9.48 -14.22 2.45
C LEU A 41 10.71 -13.52 3.02
N ALA A 42 11.10 -12.40 2.41
CA ALA A 42 12.14 -11.51 2.93
C ALA A 42 11.54 -10.45 3.88
N PRO A 43 12.34 -9.89 4.82
CA PRO A 43 11.88 -8.84 5.73
C PRO A 43 11.61 -7.49 5.04
N THR A 44 12.19 -7.27 3.86
CA THR A 44 11.91 -6.12 2.97
C THR A 44 11.09 -6.62 1.79
N VAL A 45 9.90 -6.05 1.63
CA VAL A 45 8.94 -6.43 0.59
C VAL A 45 8.66 -5.23 -0.31
N ILE A 46 8.87 -5.40 -1.61
CA ILE A 46 8.39 -4.45 -2.61
C ILE A 46 7.05 -4.98 -3.12
N THR A 47 6.03 -4.14 -3.12
CA THR A 47 4.73 -4.47 -3.71
C THR A 47 4.53 -3.72 -5.02
N VAL A 48 3.99 -4.41 -6.02
CA VAL A 48 3.65 -3.87 -7.34
C VAL A 48 2.23 -4.30 -7.72
N GLY A 49 1.48 -3.48 -8.46
CA GLY A 49 0.11 -3.85 -8.86
C GLY A 49 0.09 -4.91 -9.97
N ASP A 50 1.01 -4.80 -10.92
CA ASP A 50 1.09 -5.64 -12.12
C ASP A 50 1.99 -6.85 -11.89
N PRO A 51 1.50 -8.09 -12.12
CA PRO A 51 2.33 -9.30 -12.05
C PRO A 51 3.59 -9.26 -12.92
N ASP A 52 3.52 -8.66 -14.11
CA ASP A 52 4.67 -8.57 -15.01
C ASP A 52 5.77 -7.67 -14.44
N ARG A 53 5.40 -6.66 -13.63
CA ARG A 53 6.36 -5.79 -12.95
C ARG A 53 7.21 -6.51 -11.91
N VAL A 54 6.80 -7.66 -11.41
CA VAL A 54 7.61 -8.49 -10.52
C VAL A 54 8.92 -8.88 -11.20
N GLN A 55 8.87 -9.26 -12.49
CA GLN A 55 10.07 -9.58 -13.28
C GLN A 55 10.90 -8.31 -13.54
N GLU A 56 10.25 -7.16 -13.78
CA GLU A 56 10.95 -5.89 -14.02
C GLU A 56 11.75 -5.42 -12.78
N VAL A 57 11.24 -5.68 -11.58
CA VAL A 57 11.99 -5.42 -10.34
C VAL A 57 13.08 -6.45 -10.12
N SER A 58 12.74 -7.74 -10.24
CA SER A 58 13.65 -8.83 -9.87
C SER A 58 14.78 -9.07 -10.87
N LYS A 59 14.72 -8.52 -12.10
CA LYS A 59 15.86 -8.54 -13.05
C LYS A 59 17.10 -7.80 -12.52
N HIS A 60 16.92 -6.90 -11.54
CA HIS A 60 17.98 -6.17 -10.87
C HIS A 60 18.56 -6.88 -9.64
N PHE A 61 18.03 -8.05 -9.28
CA PHE A 61 18.56 -8.82 -8.15
C PHE A 61 19.85 -9.53 -8.57
N ASP A 62 20.84 -9.56 -7.69
CA ASP A 62 22.10 -10.30 -7.90
C ASP A 62 21.85 -11.81 -7.95
N SER A 63 20.86 -12.27 -7.20
CA SER A 63 20.45 -13.68 -7.18
C SER A 63 18.95 -13.83 -6.85
N ILE A 64 18.32 -14.84 -7.43
CA ILE A 64 16.94 -15.24 -7.13
C ILE A 64 16.98 -16.52 -6.28
N GLU A 65 16.34 -16.46 -5.10
CA GLU A 65 16.22 -17.61 -4.18
C GLU A 65 14.96 -18.44 -4.48
N GLY A 66 13.88 -17.80 -4.94
CA GLY A 66 12.63 -18.47 -5.27
C GLY A 66 11.68 -17.62 -6.09
N LYS A 67 10.81 -18.30 -6.85
CA LYS A 67 9.72 -17.72 -7.63
C LYS A 67 8.46 -18.50 -7.32
N TYR A 68 7.38 -17.79 -6.95
CA TYR A 68 6.11 -18.36 -6.54
C TYR A 68 4.99 -17.64 -7.29
N GLN A 69 3.94 -18.36 -7.63
CA GLN A 69 2.77 -17.79 -8.29
C GLN A 69 1.51 -18.53 -7.90
N HIS A 70 0.47 -17.78 -7.64
CA HIS A 70 -0.90 -18.27 -7.55
C HIS A 70 -1.86 -17.14 -7.91
N ARG A 71 -2.73 -17.35 -8.89
CA ARG A 71 -3.60 -16.31 -9.45
C ARG A 71 -2.78 -15.10 -9.95
N GLU A 72 -3.19 -13.87 -9.57
CA GLU A 72 -2.48 -12.62 -9.85
C GLU A 72 -1.30 -12.36 -8.90
N PHE A 73 -1.13 -13.17 -7.86
CA PHE A 73 -0.06 -13.02 -6.89
C PHE A 73 1.20 -13.74 -7.36
N VAL A 74 2.18 -12.98 -7.81
CA VAL A 74 3.51 -13.45 -8.19
C VAL A 74 4.52 -12.93 -7.19
N THR A 75 5.40 -13.79 -6.70
CA THR A 75 6.47 -13.40 -5.78
C THR A 75 7.82 -13.89 -6.28
N HIS A 76 8.79 -12.99 -6.37
CA HIS A 76 10.20 -13.34 -6.51
C HIS A 76 10.94 -12.91 -5.25
N THR A 77 11.67 -13.82 -4.62
CA THR A 77 12.55 -13.52 -3.48
C THR A 77 14.00 -13.71 -3.91
N GLY A 78 14.86 -12.76 -3.53
CA GLY A 78 16.26 -12.77 -3.93
C GLY A 78 17.09 -11.78 -3.12
N ARG A 79 18.25 -11.38 -3.67
CA ARG A 79 19.20 -10.50 -2.97
C ARG A 79 19.72 -9.39 -3.87
N ILE A 80 19.98 -8.25 -3.22
CA ILE A 80 20.83 -7.17 -3.74
C ILE A 80 21.91 -6.94 -2.68
N GLY A 81 23.16 -7.22 -2.99
CA GLY A 81 24.24 -7.23 -2.01
C GLY A 81 23.93 -8.19 -0.86
N LYS A 82 23.91 -7.65 0.35
CA LYS A 82 23.59 -8.43 1.56
C LYS A 82 22.07 -8.42 1.88
N LYS A 83 21.31 -7.58 1.23
CA LYS A 83 19.89 -7.38 1.54
C LYS A 83 19.02 -8.42 0.85
N ARG A 84 18.20 -9.11 1.63
CA ARG A 84 17.19 -10.03 1.11
C ARG A 84 15.90 -9.24 0.85
N ILE A 85 15.34 -9.36 -0.34
CA ILE A 85 14.15 -8.62 -0.79
C ILE A 85 13.19 -9.59 -1.46
N SER A 86 11.91 -9.47 -1.15
CA SER A 86 10.82 -10.07 -1.91
C SER A 86 10.11 -8.98 -2.73
N VAL A 87 9.77 -9.27 -3.96
CA VAL A 87 8.84 -8.47 -4.75
C VAL A 87 7.57 -9.28 -4.97
N VAL A 88 6.41 -8.66 -4.67
CA VAL A 88 5.10 -9.31 -4.66
C VAL A 88 4.12 -8.50 -5.50
N SER A 89 3.46 -9.12 -6.47
CA SER A 89 2.32 -8.48 -7.13
C SER A 89 1.07 -8.55 -6.24
N THR A 90 0.33 -7.46 -6.20
CA THR A 90 -0.88 -7.36 -5.39
C THR A 90 -2.15 -7.44 -6.23
N GLY A 91 -2.05 -7.31 -7.56
CA GLY A 91 -3.22 -6.95 -8.36
C GLY A 91 -3.62 -5.49 -8.10
N ILE A 92 -4.87 -5.15 -8.37
CA ILE A 92 -5.41 -3.80 -8.31
C ILE A 92 -6.47 -3.69 -7.20
N GLY A 93 -6.40 -2.60 -6.43
CA GLY A 93 -7.44 -2.22 -5.48
C GLY A 93 -7.21 -2.69 -4.06
N THR A 94 -7.94 -2.04 -3.14
CA THR A 94 -7.81 -2.27 -1.70
C THR A 94 -8.29 -3.64 -1.24
N ASP A 95 -9.19 -4.29 -1.99
CA ASP A 95 -9.65 -5.66 -1.72
C ASP A 95 -8.47 -6.65 -1.73
N ASN A 96 -7.62 -6.53 -2.76
CA ASN A 96 -6.41 -7.34 -2.85
C ASN A 96 -5.37 -6.96 -1.79
N ILE A 97 -5.27 -5.67 -1.44
CA ILE A 97 -4.36 -5.21 -0.38
C ILE A 97 -4.74 -5.82 0.96
N ASP A 98 -6.02 -5.98 1.26
CA ASP A 98 -6.49 -6.68 2.46
C ASP A 98 -5.90 -8.10 2.55
N ILE A 99 -6.01 -8.85 1.46
CA ILE A 99 -5.47 -10.21 1.36
C ILE A 99 -3.94 -10.20 1.55
N VAL A 100 -3.24 -9.37 0.77
CA VAL A 100 -1.78 -9.37 0.73
C VAL A 100 -1.18 -8.99 2.07
N LEU A 101 -1.64 -7.90 2.70
CA LEU A 101 -1.05 -7.41 3.95
C LEU A 101 -1.31 -8.38 5.11
N ASN A 102 -2.52 -8.97 5.20
CA ASN A 102 -2.82 -9.95 6.22
C ASN A 102 -2.02 -11.25 6.02
N GLU A 103 -1.84 -11.73 4.79
CA GLU A 103 -1.03 -12.93 4.55
C GLU A 103 0.47 -12.68 4.72
N LEU A 104 1.00 -11.49 4.37
CA LEU A 104 2.39 -11.11 4.65
C LEU A 104 2.66 -11.05 6.16
N ASP A 105 1.74 -10.47 6.94
CA ASP A 105 1.83 -10.48 8.40
C ASP A 105 1.77 -11.89 8.97
N ALA A 106 0.84 -12.73 8.49
CA ALA A 106 0.70 -14.10 8.94
C ALA A 106 1.99 -14.91 8.76
N LEU A 107 2.70 -14.73 7.64
CA LEU A 107 3.98 -15.39 7.37
C LEU A 107 5.05 -15.10 8.42
N VAL A 108 5.07 -13.90 8.98
CA VAL A 108 6.11 -13.51 9.93
C VAL A 108 5.66 -13.55 11.39
N ASN A 109 4.36 -13.39 11.66
CA ASN A 109 3.83 -13.17 13.01
C ASN A 109 2.91 -14.29 13.54
N ILE A 110 2.59 -15.29 12.71
CA ILE A 110 1.80 -16.45 13.16
C ILE A 110 2.67 -17.71 13.13
N ASP A 111 2.61 -18.50 14.20
CA ASP A 111 3.09 -19.89 14.21
C ASP A 111 2.05 -20.76 13.50
N PHE A 112 2.39 -21.30 12.33
CA PHE A 112 1.46 -22.10 11.54
C PHE A 112 1.16 -23.48 12.15
N THR A 113 2.07 -24.01 12.98
CA THR A 113 1.88 -25.29 13.67
C THR A 113 0.94 -25.13 14.86
N ALA A 114 1.23 -24.17 15.74
CA ALA A 114 0.39 -23.85 16.89
C ALA A 114 -0.89 -23.11 16.47
N ARG A 115 -0.88 -22.42 15.32
CA ARG A 115 -1.92 -21.53 14.82
C ARG A 115 -2.23 -20.40 15.80
N THR A 116 -1.19 -19.80 16.34
CA THR A 116 -1.28 -18.70 17.31
C THR A 116 -0.37 -17.57 16.89
N VAL A 117 -0.71 -16.34 17.28
CA VAL A 117 0.16 -15.18 17.11
C VAL A 117 1.44 -15.40 17.92
N LYS A 118 2.60 -15.11 17.36
CA LYS A 118 3.90 -15.19 18.04
C LYS A 118 4.00 -14.17 19.17
N GLN A 119 4.75 -14.47 20.21
CA GLN A 119 4.97 -13.55 21.32
C GLN A 119 5.82 -12.33 20.90
N GLU A 120 6.83 -12.57 20.06
CA GLU A 120 7.67 -11.53 19.48
C GLU A 120 7.26 -11.28 18.05
N LEU A 121 6.77 -10.05 17.77
CA LEU A 121 6.29 -9.65 16.47
C LEU A 121 7.41 -9.08 15.60
N THR A 122 7.48 -9.54 14.37
CA THR A 122 8.39 -9.06 13.34
C THR A 122 7.74 -7.93 12.56
N LYS A 123 8.47 -6.82 12.36
CA LYS A 123 8.04 -5.71 11.53
C LYS A 123 8.64 -5.85 10.13
N LEU A 124 7.79 -5.87 9.13
CA LEU A 124 8.21 -5.81 7.73
C LEU A 124 8.45 -4.35 7.30
N THR A 125 9.36 -4.16 6.34
CA THR A 125 9.45 -2.94 5.55
C THR A 125 8.76 -3.21 4.21
N ILE A 126 7.65 -2.52 3.94
CA ILE A 126 6.82 -2.74 2.74
C ILE A 126 6.83 -1.45 1.91
N VAL A 127 7.36 -1.54 0.68
CA VAL A 127 7.47 -0.39 -0.23
C VAL A 127 6.70 -0.69 -1.52
N ARG A 128 5.61 0.07 -1.74
CA ARG A 128 4.88 -0.02 -3.01
C ARG A 128 5.60 0.78 -4.10
N VAL A 129 5.82 0.16 -5.24
CA VAL A 129 6.30 0.79 -6.46
C VAL A 129 5.20 0.74 -7.51
N GLY A 130 4.48 1.85 -7.67
CA GLY A 130 3.31 1.95 -8.51
C GLY A 130 3.32 3.13 -9.47
N THR A 131 2.18 3.35 -10.09
CA THR A 131 1.88 4.50 -10.95
C THR A 131 0.69 5.27 -10.42
N SER A 132 0.62 6.55 -10.72
CA SER A 132 -0.52 7.37 -10.33
C SER A 132 -0.74 8.55 -11.28
N GLY A 133 -1.87 9.24 -11.11
CA GLY A 133 -2.16 10.50 -11.77
C GLY A 133 -1.94 11.67 -10.83
N SER A 134 -1.14 12.68 -11.24
CA SER A 134 -0.99 13.91 -10.49
C SER A 134 -2.25 14.77 -10.53
N LEU A 135 -2.56 15.39 -9.40
CA LEU A 135 -3.63 16.38 -9.22
C LEU A 135 -3.08 17.81 -9.01
N GLN A 136 -1.81 18.02 -9.30
CA GLN A 136 -1.14 19.33 -9.14
C GLN A 136 -0.41 19.71 -10.42
N ALA A 137 -0.56 20.97 -10.84
CA ALA A 137 0.09 21.48 -12.06
C ALA A 137 1.63 21.51 -11.94
N ASP A 138 2.16 21.67 -10.73
CA ASP A 138 3.60 21.71 -10.45
C ASP A 138 4.25 20.32 -10.29
N ILE A 139 3.49 19.25 -10.36
CA ILE A 139 4.01 17.86 -10.33
C ILE A 139 3.87 17.27 -11.74
N PRO A 140 4.92 17.30 -12.57
CA PRO A 140 4.84 16.89 -13.98
C PRO A 140 4.75 15.37 -14.13
N VAL A 141 4.39 14.90 -15.33
CA VAL A 141 4.56 13.50 -15.72
C VAL A 141 6.04 13.10 -15.64
N ASP A 142 6.31 11.81 -15.46
CA ASP A 142 7.64 11.22 -15.32
C ASP A 142 8.41 11.64 -14.05
N SER A 143 7.74 12.36 -13.12
CA SER A 143 8.27 12.63 -11.77
C SER A 143 7.82 11.55 -10.76
N PHE A 144 8.41 11.58 -9.56
CA PHE A 144 8.13 10.60 -8.51
C PHE A 144 7.47 11.26 -7.30
N VAL A 145 6.49 10.57 -6.72
CA VAL A 145 5.84 10.94 -5.46
C VAL A 145 6.13 9.87 -4.42
N ALA A 146 6.56 10.29 -3.23
CA ALA A 146 6.55 9.51 -2.01
C ALA A 146 5.40 10.00 -1.13
N SER A 147 4.38 9.15 -0.95
CA SER A 147 3.15 9.54 -0.26
C SER A 147 3.39 9.70 1.24
N THR A 148 3.10 10.87 1.81
CA THR A 148 3.18 11.09 3.27
C THR A 148 1.99 10.47 3.99
N HIS A 149 0.82 10.51 3.36
CA HIS A 149 -0.42 9.91 3.85
C HIS A 149 -1.18 9.25 2.70
N GLY A 150 -1.88 8.18 3.00
CA GLY A 150 -2.89 7.57 2.16
C GLY A 150 -4.28 7.93 2.69
N LEU A 151 -5.07 8.64 1.89
CA LEU A 151 -6.46 8.99 2.21
C LEU A 151 -7.39 8.11 1.39
N GLY A 152 -8.14 7.23 2.05
CA GLY A 152 -9.06 6.31 1.41
C GLY A 152 -10.46 6.90 1.25
N VAL A 153 -10.99 6.84 0.02
CA VAL A 153 -12.42 7.04 -0.28
C VAL A 153 -13.07 5.72 -0.73
N ASP A 154 -12.33 4.62 -0.55
CA ASP A 154 -12.81 3.25 -0.55
C ASP A 154 -13.47 2.93 0.82
N ASN A 155 -13.73 1.65 1.11
CA ASN A 155 -14.40 1.27 2.35
C ASN A 155 -13.54 0.36 3.25
N LEU A 156 -12.30 0.03 2.88
CA LEU A 156 -11.57 -1.06 3.51
C LEU A 156 -11.36 -0.86 5.01
N LEU A 157 -10.80 0.26 5.43
CA LEU A 157 -10.45 0.49 6.83
C LEU A 157 -11.68 0.67 7.75
N ASN A 158 -12.88 0.87 7.20
CA ASN A 158 -14.10 0.94 7.99
C ASN A 158 -14.51 -0.44 8.57
N PHE A 159 -13.90 -1.54 8.12
CA PHE A 159 -14.05 -2.88 8.69
C PHE A 159 -13.05 -3.17 9.82
N TYR A 160 -12.06 -2.30 10.05
CA TYR A 160 -11.03 -2.46 11.07
C TYR A 160 -11.16 -1.40 12.18
N ARG A 161 -10.68 -1.71 13.39
CA ARG A 161 -10.55 -0.72 14.45
C ARG A 161 -9.38 0.17 14.12
N GLN A 162 -9.67 1.42 13.76
CA GLN A 162 -8.65 2.39 13.38
C GLN A 162 -8.04 3.04 14.63
N GLU A 163 -6.71 3.27 14.56
CA GLU A 163 -5.94 4.04 15.53
C GLU A 163 -5.32 5.23 14.82
N ASN A 164 -6.01 6.37 14.88
CA ASN A 164 -5.54 7.62 14.28
C ASN A 164 -4.85 8.48 15.33
N ASN A 165 -3.76 9.17 14.92
CA ASN A 165 -3.15 10.23 15.71
C ASN A 165 -3.91 11.56 15.47
N ASP A 166 -3.57 12.60 16.24
CA ASP A 166 -4.25 13.91 16.15
C ASP A 166 -4.07 14.56 14.77
N GLU A 167 -2.90 14.41 14.13
CA GLU A 167 -2.63 14.92 12.79
C GLU A 167 -3.55 14.27 11.75
N ASP A 168 -3.61 12.93 11.74
CA ASP A 168 -4.50 12.16 10.88
C ASP A 168 -5.96 12.63 11.03
N LEU A 169 -6.43 12.78 12.28
CA LEU A 169 -7.79 13.22 12.58
C LEU A 169 -8.07 14.64 12.12
N HIS A 170 -7.13 15.57 12.28
CA HIS A 170 -7.28 16.95 11.83
C HIS A 170 -7.34 17.05 10.30
N ILE A 171 -6.46 16.33 9.59
CA ILE A 171 -6.48 16.26 8.12
C ILE A 171 -7.82 15.68 7.64
N LEU A 172 -8.27 14.58 8.23
CA LEU A 172 -9.51 13.91 7.85
C LEU A 172 -10.74 14.82 8.06
N LYS A 173 -10.79 15.50 9.20
CA LYS A 173 -11.86 16.49 9.50
C LYS A 173 -11.87 17.63 8.49
N ALA A 174 -10.69 18.18 8.17
CA ALA A 174 -10.56 19.25 7.17
C ALA A 174 -10.98 18.76 5.77
N PHE A 175 -10.59 17.55 5.39
CA PHE A 175 -10.97 16.95 4.12
C PHE A 175 -12.48 16.76 4.01
N THR A 176 -13.11 16.18 5.04
CA THR A 176 -14.55 15.95 5.06
C THR A 176 -15.34 17.27 4.98
N ALA A 177 -14.90 18.31 5.72
CA ALA A 177 -15.52 19.64 5.67
C ALA A 177 -15.35 20.32 4.30
N HIS A 178 -14.20 20.12 3.63
CA HIS A 178 -13.91 20.70 2.32
C HIS A 178 -14.70 20.03 1.20
N THR A 179 -14.74 18.70 1.19
CA THR A 179 -15.33 17.94 0.08
C THR A 179 -16.84 17.78 0.17
N GLN A 180 -17.39 17.75 1.39
CA GLN A 180 -18.82 17.53 1.67
C GLN A 180 -19.44 16.41 0.79
N LEU A 181 -18.67 15.30 0.63
CA LEU A 181 -19.06 14.20 -0.26
C LEU A 181 -20.46 13.69 0.07
N THR A 182 -21.26 13.48 -0.97
CA THR A 182 -22.65 13.03 -0.91
C THR A 182 -22.83 11.75 -1.75
N GLY A 183 -24.05 11.24 -1.81
CA GLY A 183 -24.40 10.10 -2.67
C GLY A 183 -24.05 8.74 -2.12
N GLY A 184 -24.01 8.59 -0.79
CA GLY A 184 -23.80 7.28 -0.14
C GLY A 184 -22.36 6.78 -0.21
N MET A 185 -21.39 7.67 -0.42
CA MET A 185 -19.96 7.32 -0.36
C MET A 185 -19.58 6.87 1.07
N ALA A 186 -18.66 5.91 1.16
CA ALA A 186 -18.11 5.47 2.44
C ALA A 186 -17.44 6.65 3.18
N ALA A 187 -17.45 6.61 4.50
CA ALA A 187 -16.71 7.57 5.30
C ALA A 187 -15.21 7.47 4.95
N PRO A 188 -14.55 8.59 4.57
CA PRO A 188 -13.14 8.57 4.27
C PRO A 188 -12.32 8.25 5.52
N TYR A 189 -11.14 7.67 5.31
CA TYR A 189 -10.16 7.38 6.35
C TYR A 189 -8.76 7.80 5.91
N ILE A 190 -7.81 7.90 6.83
CA ILE A 190 -6.45 8.32 6.54
C ILE A 190 -5.44 7.55 7.39
N ALA A 191 -4.27 7.28 6.84
CA ALA A 191 -3.14 6.76 7.57
C ALA A 191 -1.82 7.34 7.02
N GLY A 192 -0.89 7.64 7.92
CA GLY A 192 0.44 8.14 7.57
C GLY A 192 1.40 7.03 7.13
N ALA A 193 2.40 7.41 6.34
CA ALA A 193 3.51 6.55 5.95
C ALA A 193 4.36 6.14 7.16
N GLY A 194 5.06 5.02 7.05
CA GLY A 194 6.06 4.60 8.03
C GLY A 194 7.26 5.55 8.05
N ALA A 195 7.40 6.38 9.10
CA ALA A 195 8.45 7.38 9.21
C ALA A 195 9.86 6.76 9.09
N ALA A 196 10.05 5.52 9.57
CA ALA A 196 11.33 4.82 9.51
C ALA A 196 11.82 4.58 8.07
N VAL A 197 10.91 4.44 7.11
CA VAL A 197 11.26 4.23 5.70
C VAL A 197 11.12 5.52 4.87
N LEU A 198 10.10 6.36 5.12
CA LEU A 198 9.88 7.61 4.39
C LEU A 198 11.09 8.55 4.42
N LYS A 199 11.81 8.63 5.56
CA LYS A 199 12.99 9.48 5.74
C LYS A 199 14.11 9.24 4.72
N HIS A 200 14.16 8.08 4.07
CA HIS A 200 15.16 7.73 3.06
C HIS A 200 14.74 8.13 1.63
N PHE A 201 13.47 8.52 1.43
CA PHE A 201 12.89 8.85 0.12
C PHE A 201 12.53 10.34 0.03
N VAL A 202 13.52 11.22 0.30
CA VAL A 202 13.34 12.67 0.29
C VAL A 202 13.79 13.29 -1.02
N GLU A 203 15.03 13.02 -1.42
CA GLU A 203 15.62 13.64 -2.60
C GLU A 203 15.07 13.05 -3.90
N GLY A 204 14.56 13.93 -4.77
CA GLY A 204 13.99 13.57 -6.07
C GLY A 204 12.58 12.99 -5.99
N PHE A 205 11.88 13.22 -4.86
CA PHE A 205 10.47 12.89 -4.70
C PHE A 205 9.65 14.13 -4.31
N TYR A 206 8.47 14.26 -4.89
CA TYR A 206 7.42 15.12 -4.37
C TYR A 206 6.74 14.43 -3.20
N HIS A 207 6.28 15.21 -2.21
CA HIS A 207 5.62 14.68 -1.03
C HIS A 207 4.21 15.26 -0.88
N GLY A 208 3.27 14.44 -0.41
CA GLY A 208 1.90 14.85 -0.13
C GLY A 208 0.97 13.68 0.10
N ILE A 209 -0.32 13.98 0.18
CA ILE A 209 -1.36 13.00 0.39
C ILE A 209 -1.71 12.34 -0.94
N THR A 210 -1.75 11.02 -0.96
CA THR A 210 -2.29 10.23 -2.06
C THR A 210 -3.72 9.81 -1.74
N VAL A 211 -4.67 10.08 -2.64
CA VAL A 211 -6.04 9.59 -2.50
C VAL A 211 -6.17 8.22 -3.14
N THR A 212 -6.70 7.28 -2.39
CA THR A 212 -6.99 5.92 -2.87
C THR A 212 -8.47 5.82 -3.22
N CYS A 213 -8.75 5.53 -4.50
CA CYS A 213 -10.09 5.40 -5.06
C CYS A 213 -10.47 3.93 -5.27
N PRO A 214 -11.75 3.54 -5.07
CA PRO A 214 -12.20 2.16 -5.25
C PRO A 214 -12.39 1.76 -6.74
N GLY A 215 -11.93 2.57 -7.68
CA GLY A 215 -12.03 2.29 -9.11
C GLY A 215 -11.30 3.31 -9.96
N PHE A 216 -11.01 2.93 -11.21
CA PHE A 216 -10.19 3.72 -12.13
C PHE A 216 -11.00 4.78 -12.92
N TYR A 217 -12.25 4.49 -13.28
CA TYR A 217 -13.06 5.38 -14.11
C TYR A 217 -13.85 6.39 -13.26
N GLY A 218 -15.09 6.09 -12.90
CA GLY A 218 -15.96 6.98 -12.15
C GLY A 218 -15.37 7.50 -10.85
N PRO A 219 -14.79 6.65 -9.96
CA PRO A 219 -14.17 7.09 -8.72
C PRO A 219 -12.96 8.03 -8.92
N GLN A 220 -12.33 7.99 -10.09
CA GLN A 220 -11.26 8.91 -10.47
C GLN A 220 -11.70 9.98 -11.47
N GLY A 221 -12.98 10.27 -11.56
CA GLY A 221 -13.53 11.35 -12.37
C GLY A 221 -13.41 11.13 -13.88
N ARG A 222 -13.27 9.89 -14.35
CA ARG A 222 -13.24 9.56 -15.78
C ARG A 222 -14.63 9.21 -16.26
N VAL A 223 -15.11 9.96 -17.21
CA VAL A 223 -16.42 9.77 -17.84
C VAL A 223 -16.24 9.15 -19.23
N LEU A 224 -16.76 7.96 -19.43
CA LEU A 224 -16.92 7.35 -20.76
C LEU A 224 -18.38 7.43 -21.20
N ARG A 225 -19.23 6.60 -20.62
CA ARG A 225 -20.67 6.49 -20.94
C ARG A 225 -21.57 6.80 -19.75
N LEU A 226 -21.06 6.56 -18.52
CA LEU A 226 -21.83 6.75 -17.28
C LEU A 226 -21.52 8.12 -16.69
N GLY A 227 -22.56 8.85 -16.27
CA GLY A 227 -22.42 10.10 -15.54
C GLY A 227 -21.90 9.89 -14.11
N LEU A 228 -21.39 10.94 -13.51
CA LEU A 228 -20.85 10.94 -12.14
C LEU A 228 -21.87 11.57 -11.16
N VAL A 229 -21.92 11.02 -9.96
CA VAL A 229 -22.71 11.62 -8.85
C VAL A 229 -22.07 12.94 -8.38
N ASN A 230 -20.73 12.94 -8.30
CA ASN A 230 -19.93 14.11 -7.88
C ASN A 230 -18.98 14.51 -9.04
N PRO A 231 -19.45 15.29 -10.04
CA PRO A 231 -18.63 15.65 -11.20
C PRO A 231 -17.44 16.54 -10.84
N ASP A 232 -17.53 17.33 -9.76
CA ASP A 232 -16.48 18.25 -9.30
C ASP A 232 -15.47 17.58 -8.35
N PHE A 233 -15.56 16.27 -8.14
CA PHE A 233 -14.72 15.56 -7.17
C PHE A 233 -13.22 15.77 -7.39
N ILE A 234 -12.77 15.72 -8.64
CA ILE A 234 -11.36 15.94 -8.98
C ILE A 234 -10.91 17.37 -8.65
N ASP A 235 -11.76 18.35 -8.89
CA ASP A 235 -11.45 19.76 -8.59
C ASP A 235 -11.39 19.97 -7.07
N LEU A 236 -12.28 19.35 -6.30
CA LEU A 236 -12.25 19.34 -4.85
C LEU A 236 -10.95 18.71 -4.31
N LEU A 237 -10.52 17.56 -4.86
CA LEU A 237 -9.25 16.94 -4.48
C LEU A 237 -8.05 17.84 -4.81
N THR A 238 -8.06 18.43 -6.01
CA THR A 238 -6.99 19.33 -6.50
C THR A 238 -6.86 20.57 -5.63
N ALA A 239 -7.98 21.12 -5.16
CA ALA A 239 -8.03 22.33 -4.35
C ALA A 239 -7.73 22.09 -2.86
N PHE A 240 -7.80 20.86 -2.38
CA PHE A 240 -7.64 20.57 -0.95
C PHE A 240 -6.27 21.00 -0.41
N ARG A 241 -6.31 21.77 0.70
CA ARG A 241 -5.13 22.21 1.47
C ARG A 241 -5.46 22.23 2.95
N PHE A 242 -4.52 21.76 3.77
CA PHE A 242 -4.60 21.87 5.23
C PHE A 242 -3.19 22.00 5.80
N GLY A 243 -2.83 23.18 6.33
CA GLY A 243 -1.47 23.48 6.73
C GLY A 243 -0.49 23.28 5.57
N ASN A 244 0.51 22.45 5.77
CA ASN A 244 1.47 22.05 4.74
C ASN A 244 1.02 20.84 3.90
N HIS A 245 -0.15 20.29 4.19
CA HIS A 245 -0.67 19.12 3.49
C HIS A 245 -1.46 19.52 2.26
N ARG A 246 -1.22 18.81 1.16
CA ARG A 246 -2.01 18.88 -0.07
C ARG A 246 -2.17 17.48 -0.67
N ILE A 247 -3.22 17.26 -1.42
CA ILE A 247 -3.35 16.07 -2.23
C ILE A 247 -2.47 16.22 -3.46
N THR A 248 -1.54 15.30 -3.68
CA THR A 248 -0.59 15.34 -4.80
C THR A 248 -1.06 14.49 -5.96
N ASN A 249 -1.62 13.34 -5.69
CA ASN A 249 -1.96 12.32 -6.69
C ASN A 249 -3.05 11.39 -6.17
N PHE A 250 -3.51 10.50 -7.03
CA PHE A 250 -4.50 9.48 -6.69
C PHE A 250 -4.23 8.17 -7.43
N GLU A 251 -4.59 7.07 -6.79
CA GLU A 251 -4.40 5.69 -7.24
C GLU A 251 -5.41 4.75 -6.54
N MET A 252 -5.11 3.47 -6.32
CA MET A 252 -6.12 2.51 -5.87
C MET A 252 -5.70 1.64 -4.66
N GLU A 253 -4.52 1.83 -4.01
CA GLU A 253 -3.97 0.91 -3.00
C GLU A 253 -3.38 1.56 -1.74
N THR A 254 -2.81 2.76 -1.83
CA THR A 254 -1.95 3.38 -0.79
C THR A 254 -2.61 3.46 0.58
N SER A 255 -3.87 3.87 0.65
CA SER A 255 -4.59 4.00 1.93
C SER A 255 -4.73 2.66 2.66
N GLY A 256 -5.02 1.59 1.92
CA GLY A 256 -5.10 0.24 2.45
C GLY A 256 -3.75 -0.26 2.96
N ILE A 257 -2.68 -0.05 2.17
CA ILE A 257 -1.31 -0.42 2.56
C ILE A 257 -0.91 0.30 3.85
N TYR A 258 -1.16 1.61 3.95
CA TYR A 258 -0.79 2.38 5.14
C TYR A 258 -1.65 2.03 6.34
N GLY A 259 -2.96 1.91 6.12
CA GLY A 259 -3.89 1.62 7.20
C GLY A 259 -3.66 0.24 7.81
N ILE A 260 -3.71 -0.82 7.01
CA ILE A 260 -3.48 -2.19 7.51
C ILE A 260 -2.03 -2.34 8.00
N GLY A 261 -1.05 -1.83 7.26
CA GLY A 261 0.36 -1.90 7.68
C GLY A 261 0.61 -1.22 9.03
N LYS A 262 0.00 -0.05 9.30
CA LYS A 262 0.07 0.64 10.59
C LYS A 262 -0.57 -0.20 11.71
N LEU A 263 -1.77 -0.77 11.47
CA LEU A 263 -2.46 -1.62 12.44
C LEU A 263 -1.69 -2.90 12.78
N LEU A 264 -0.99 -3.48 11.80
CA LEU A 264 -0.13 -4.65 11.98
C LEU A 264 1.28 -4.30 12.48
N GLY A 265 1.63 -3.01 12.58
CA GLY A 265 2.91 -2.53 13.11
C GLY A 265 4.06 -2.56 12.09
N HIS A 266 3.77 -2.69 10.80
CA HIS A 266 4.77 -2.66 9.72
C HIS A 266 5.16 -1.24 9.31
N HIS A 267 6.31 -1.11 8.64
CA HIS A 267 6.79 0.14 8.07
C HIS A 267 6.44 0.19 6.59
N CYS A 268 5.40 0.94 6.22
CA CYS A 268 4.89 1.01 4.86
C CYS A 268 5.22 2.35 4.19
N LEU A 269 5.57 2.30 2.90
CA LEU A 269 5.75 3.46 2.03
C LEU A 269 5.18 3.18 0.65
N SER A 270 4.50 4.16 0.06
CA SER A 270 4.02 4.10 -1.32
C SER A 270 4.75 5.12 -2.17
N LEU A 271 5.37 4.63 -3.24
CA LEU A 271 6.05 5.40 -4.26
C LEU A 271 5.29 5.29 -5.57
N SER A 272 5.16 6.40 -6.29
CA SER A 272 4.46 6.43 -7.57
C SER A 272 5.25 7.17 -8.63
N ALA A 273 5.40 6.57 -9.81
CA ALA A 273 5.73 7.30 -11.01
C ALA A 273 4.45 8.01 -11.51
N ILE A 274 4.55 9.28 -11.79
CA ILE A 274 3.43 10.08 -12.32
C ILE A 274 3.30 9.83 -13.82
N VAL A 275 2.31 9.04 -14.21
CA VAL A 275 2.07 8.70 -15.64
C VAL A 275 1.06 9.62 -16.31
N ALA A 276 0.30 10.38 -15.54
CA ALA A 276 -0.66 11.35 -16.04
C ALA A 276 -0.69 12.60 -15.17
N ASN A 277 -0.86 13.78 -15.75
CA ASN A 277 -1.21 15.01 -15.03
C ASN A 277 -2.64 15.40 -15.39
N ARG A 278 -3.55 15.31 -14.41
CA ARG A 278 -4.98 15.51 -14.62
C ARG A 278 -5.34 16.99 -14.78
N VAL A 279 -4.55 17.88 -14.21
CA VAL A 279 -4.75 19.33 -14.32
C VAL A 279 -4.32 19.83 -15.71
N LYS A 280 -3.15 19.39 -16.18
CA LYS A 280 -2.62 19.76 -17.50
C LYS A 280 -3.17 18.90 -18.63
N LYS A 281 -3.90 17.80 -18.33
CA LYS A 281 -4.41 16.83 -19.30
C LYS A 281 -3.30 16.17 -20.12
N GLU A 282 -2.16 15.92 -19.48
CA GLU A 282 -0.98 15.29 -20.08
C GLU A 282 -0.90 13.80 -19.67
N PHE A 283 -0.29 13.01 -20.53
CA PHE A 283 0.06 11.61 -20.27
C PHE A 283 1.52 11.39 -20.64
N SER A 284 2.24 10.57 -19.87
CA SER A 284 3.63 10.22 -20.15
C SER A 284 3.79 9.60 -21.53
N LYS A 285 4.83 10.04 -22.26
CA LYS A 285 5.17 9.47 -23.56
C LYS A 285 5.91 8.14 -23.43
N ASP A 286 6.58 7.93 -22.31
CA ASP A 286 7.31 6.71 -21.99
C ASP A 286 7.17 6.36 -20.49
N SER A 287 5.97 5.91 -20.13
CA SER A 287 5.68 5.50 -18.75
C SER A 287 6.52 4.29 -18.30
N ALA A 288 6.97 3.44 -19.24
CA ALA A 288 7.82 2.31 -18.93
C ALA A 288 9.20 2.76 -18.45
N ALA A 289 9.81 3.74 -19.11
CA ALA A 289 11.09 4.33 -18.67
C ALA A 289 10.95 5.02 -17.30
N ALA A 290 9.87 5.75 -17.04
CA ALA A 290 9.64 6.37 -15.75
C ALA A 290 9.49 5.34 -14.61
N ILE A 291 8.79 4.24 -14.88
CA ILE A 291 8.64 3.13 -13.92
C ILE A 291 9.99 2.46 -13.65
N GLU A 292 10.76 2.19 -14.69
CA GLU A 292 12.11 1.60 -14.57
C GLU A 292 13.04 2.47 -13.71
N GLN A 293 13.05 3.78 -13.95
CA GLN A 293 13.84 4.71 -13.14
C GLN A 293 13.40 4.71 -11.67
N LEU A 294 12.09 4.64 -11.39
CA LEU A 294 11.58 4.54 -10.03
C LEU A 294 12.00 3.20 -9.37
N ILE A 295 11.96 2.09 -10.10
CA ILE A 295 12.42 0.78 -9.63
C ILE A 295 13.89 0.85 -9.23
N VAL A 296 14.76 1.28 -10.13
CA VAL A 296 16.21 1.36 -9.89
C VAL A 296 16.51 2.24 -8.69
N LYS A 297 15.94 3.47 -8.65
CA LYS A 297 16.11 4.39 -7.52
C LYS A 297 15.63 3.79 -6.19
N THR A 298 14.51 3.08 -6.21
CA THR A 298 13.98 2.41 -5.01
C THR A 298 14.92 1.33 -4.51
N LEU A 299 15.43 0.48 -5.41
CA LEU A 299 16.34 -0.60 -5.07
C LEU A 299 17.69 -0.09 -4.53
N GLU A 300 18.24 0.97 -5.13
CA GLU A 300 19.48 1.63 -4.65
C GLU A 300 19.29 2.16 -3.22
N ILE A 301 18.20 2.88 -2.94
CA ILE A 301 17.92 3.41 -1.60
C ILE A 301 17.73 2.26 -0.60
N LEU A 302 16.97 1.22 -0.95
CA LEU A 302 16.75 0.09 -0.06
C LEU A 302 18.01 -0.74 0.18
N ALA A 303 18.91 -0.87 -0.79
CA ALA A 303 20.16 -1.62 -0.64
C ALA A 303 21.15 -0.94 0.29
N MET A 304 21.10 0.41 0.42
CA MET A 304 21.97 1.20 1.29
C MET A 304 21.49 1.26 2.75
N ASN A 305 20.21 0.98 3.01
CA ASN A 305 19.56 1.11 4.31
C ASN A 305 18.94 -0.21 4.80
#